data_27724fcd54c1346a868016dfb24505b3
#
_entry.id   27724fcd54c1346a868016dfb24505b3
#
_cell.length_a   1.000
_cell.length_b   1.000
_cell.length_c   1.000
_cell.angle_alpha   90.00
_cell.angle_beta   90.00
_cell.angle_gamma   90.00
#
_symmetry.space_group_name_H-M   'P 1'
#
loop_
_entity.id
_entity.type
_entity.pdbx_description
1 polymer ?
#
loop_
_entity_poly.entity_id
_entity_poly.type
_entity_poly.pdbx_seq_one_letter_code
_entity_poly.pdbx_strand_id
1 'polypeptide(L)'
;MKKFLSLALTLVCVGAMAQDAVITFTETKHDFGQINEGDGRVTHVFEFKNEGMSPLTLTNVRASCGCTTPDWTKSPVEPGATGVINVTYNPSGRPGKFNKTITVTSNAKEPTVRLYISGEVIPKTAKAADKYSIKMGNLALSQKSLNFGDIKKSADGTTAPKTLDIDYANGGDKDMTVALKLVGTDEFILPHVTLPVAKPNEVGQFIINVSAERTNVWGPIDADLLVIIDGKEDKANRINVKANIVEDFSNLTESQRKNAPICEIAEEINLGSIQAGKTLKSTNLKLKNSGNNPLQIRRILNSDKSLQVSTKASTVKGGKTTNLIVNLATEGMDAGRYSRQITFITNDPDNSVKRVNVVWTVE
;
A
#
# COMPACT_ATOMS: atom_id res chain seq x y z
N MET A 1 -88.80 6.24 -55.86
CA MET A 1 -87.82 5.26 -55.40
C MET A 1 -86.69 6.03 -54.68
N LYS A 2 -86.73 6.06 -53.37
CA LYS A 2 -85.75 6.78 -52.53
C LYS A 2 -84.69 5.79 -52.08
N LYS A 3 -83.42 5.95 -52.47
CA LYS A 3 -82.27 5.16 -51.99
C LYS A 3 -81.78 5.81 -50.70
N PHE A 4 -81.87 5.12 -49.59
CA PHE A 4 -81.17 5.45 -48.32
C PHE A 4 -79.72 4.95 -48.41
N LEU A 5 -78.76 5.89 -48.31
CA LEU A 5 -77.37 5.64 -48.16
C LEU A 5 -77.02 5.56 -46.63
N SER A 6 -76.82 4.42 -46.10
CA SER A 6 -76.39 4.16 -44.69
C SER A 6 -74.89 4.39 -44.57
N LEU A 7 -74.44 5.47 -43.83
CA LEU A 7 -73.05 5.75 -43.52
C LEU A 7 -72.73 5.06 -42.22
N ALA A 8 -71.95 3.95 -42.27
CA ALA A 8 -71.45 3.24 -41.08
C ALA A 8 -70.24 4.01 -40.54
N LEU A 9 -70.44 4.67 -39.37
CA LEU A 9 -69.38 5.33 -38.62
C LEU A 9 -68.62 4.27 -37.77
N THR A 10 -67.46 3.85 -38.24
CA THR A 10 -66.56 2.98 -37.49
C THR A 10 -65.83 3.76 -36.39
N LEU A 11 -66.25 3.55 -35.16
CA LEU A 11 -65.59 4.11 -33.97
C LEU A 11 -64.29 3.33 -33.70
N VAL A 12 -63.17 3.94 -34.08
CA VAL A 12 -61.83 3.40 -33.71
C VAL A 12 -61.60 3.79 -32.25
N CYS A 13 -61.81 2.83 -31.33
CA CYS A 13 -61.31 2.92 -29.97
C CYS A 13 -59.80 2.81 -30.01
N VAL A 14 -59.07 3.94 -30.01
CA VAL A 14 -57.67 3.98 -29.66
C VAL A 14 -57.57 3.68 -28.16
N GLY A 15 -57.23 2.46 -27.86
CA GLY A 15 -56.90 2.06 -26.47
C GLY A 15 -55.73 2.92 -25.99
N ALA A 16 -55.96 3.80 -25.06
CA ALA A 16 -54.92 4.54 -24.33
C ALA A 16 -54.10 3.48 -23.59
N MET A 17 -52.95 3.08 -24.15
CA MET A 17 -51.95 2.36 -23.41
C MET A 17 -51.54 3.28 -22.26
N ALA A 18 -51.88 2.88 -21.03
CA ALA A 18 -51.36 3.56 -19.83
C ALA A 18 -49.83 3.42 -19.87
N GLN A 19 -49.19 4.53 -20.21
CA GLN A 19 -47.73 4.59 -20.27
C GLN A 19 -47.25 4.87 -18.84
N ASP A 20 -46.53 3.91 -18.29
CA ASP A 20 -46.04 3.99 -16.90
C ASP A 20 -44.91 5.03 -16.76
N ALA A 21 -44.84 5.68 -15.62
CA ALA A 21 -43.65 6.38 -15.18
C ALA A 21 -42.60 5.33 -14.75
N VAL A 22 -41.33 5.60 -15.03
CA VAL A 22 -40.20 4.70 -14.67
C VAL A 22 -39.15 5.54 -13.94
N ILE A 23 -38.83 5.15 -12.71
CA ILE A 23 -37.79 5.80 -11.90
C ILE A 23 -36.48 5.03 -12.01
N THR A 24 -35.41 5.69 -12.44
CA THR A 24 -34.06 5.15 -12.52
C THR A 24 -33.10 6.03 -11.75
N PHE A 25 -32.39 5.45 -10.79
CA PHE A 25 -31.40 6.16 -9.98
C PHE A 25 -30.01 5.99 -10.58
N THR A 26 -29.17 7.03 -10.55
CA THR A 26 -27.74 6.95 -10.92
C THR A 26 -26.98 6.05 -9.96
N GLU A 27 -27.36 6.10 -8.67
CA GLU A 27 -26.86 5.21 -7.62
C GLU A 27 -27.95 4.98 -6.56
N THR A 28 -27.91 3.84 -5.90
CA THR A 28 -28.86 3.50 -4.82
C THR A 28 -28.17 3.35 -3.46
N LYS A 29 -26.85 3.53 -3.41
CA LYS A 29 -26.04 3.39 -2.19
C LYS A 29 -25.00 4.49 -2.16
N HIS A 30 -24.82 5.08 -0.97
CA HIS A 30 -23.75 6.04 -0.72
C HIS A 30 -23.06 5.71 0.61
N ASP A 31 -21.72 5.73 0.60
CA ASP A 31 -20.91 5.57 1.81
C ASP A 31 -20.21 6.89 2.13
N PHE A 32 -20.56 7.50 3.27
CA PHE A 32 -19.93 8.72 3.77
C PHE A 32 -18.51 8.49 4.30
N GLY A 33 -18.07 7.21 4.39
CA GLY A 33 -16.80 6.88 5.02
C GLY A 33 -16.80 7.23 6.51
N GLN A 34 -15.66 7.74 7.02
CA GLN A 34 -15.54 8.22 8.40
C GLN A 34 -15.97 9.68 8.48
N ILE A 35 -16.91 9.98 9.37
CA ILE A 35 -17.40 11.32 9.66
C ILE A 35 -17.24 11.63 11.15
N ASN A 36 -16.72 12.82 11.52
CA ASN A 36 -16.59 13.18 12.92
C ASN A 36 -17.95 13.65 13.47
N GLU A 37 -18.26 13.22 14.67
CA GLU A 37 -19.51 13.62 15.36
C GLU A 37 -19.64 15.15 15.50
N GLY A 38 -18.49 15.85 15.59
CA GLY A 38 -18.43 17.31 15.77
C GLY A 38 -18.59 18.13 14.49
N ASP A 39 -18.47 17.54 13.30
CA ASP A 39 -18.49 18.26 12.03
C ASP A 39 -19.90 18.65 11.57
N GLY A 40 -20.92 18.22 12.32
CA GLY A 40 -22.31 18.51 12.01
C GLY A 40 -22.96 17.48 11.10
N ARG A 41 -24.04 17.92 10.42
CA ARG A 41 -24.81 17.04 9.54
C ARG A 41 -24.13 16.85 8.20
N VAL A 42 -24.18 15.64 7.66
CA VAL A 42 -23.72 15.30 6.31
C VAL A 42 -24.90 15.05 5.40
N THR A 43 -24.80 15.49 4.14
CA THR A 43 -25.87 15.36 3.15
C THR A 43 -25.34 14.74 1.88
N HIS A 44 -26.12 13.82 1.32
CA HIS A 44 -25.89 13.24 0.01
C HIS A 44 -27.12 13.45 -0.89
N VAL A 45 -26.87 13.66 -2.19
CA VAL A 45 -27.91 13.89 -3.19
C VAL A 45 -28.01 12.66 -4.08
N PHE A 46 -29.12 11.94 -3.98
CA PHE A 46 -29.45 10.89 -4.94
C PHE A 46 -30.20 11.50 -6.10
N GLU A 47 -29.65 11.39 -7.29
CA GLU A 47 -30.30 11.83 -8.52
C GLU A 47 -31.08 10.67 -9.15
N PHE A 48 -32.28 10.96 -9.62
CA PHE A 48 -33.09 10.03 -10.39
C PHE A 48 -33.60 10.68 -11.67
N LYS A 49 -33.84 9.86 -12.67
CA LYS A 49 -34.42 10.24 -13.95
C LYS A 49 -35.75 9.54 -14.16
N ASN A 50 -36.69 10.23 -14.74
CA ASN A 50 -37.89 9.59 -15.25
C ASN A 50 -37.63 9.06 -16.66
N GLU A 51 -37.42 7.74 -16.77
CA GLU A 51 -37.25 7.08 -18.08
C GLU A 51 -38.54 6.52 -18.65
N GLY A 52 -39.67 6.79 -17.98
CA GLY A 52 -40.99 6.45 -18.46
C GLY A 52 -41.56 7.51 -19.42
N MET A 53 -42.84 7.32 -19.77
CA MET A 53 -43.52 8.16 -20.72
C MET A 53 -44.68 8.98 -20.07
N SER A 54 -44.89 8.83 -18.76
CA SER A 54 -45.84 9.63 -17.96
C SER A 54 -45.10 10.40 -16.85
N PRO A 55 -45.63 11.52 -16.37
CA PRO A 55 -45.03 12.28 -15.28
C PRO A 55 -44.86 11.41 -14.02
N LEU A 56 -43.66 11.46 -13.44
CA LEU A 56 -43.26 10.73 -12.24
C LEU A 56 -43.44 11.59 -11.02
N THR A 57 -44.21 11.12 -10.03
CA THR A 57 -44.42 11.81 -8.77
C THR A 57 -43.96 10.92 -7.61
N LEU A 58 -43.08 11.46 -6.76
CA LEU A 58 -42.74 10.82 -5.50
C LEU A 58 -43.82 11.11 -4.47
N THR A 59 -44.55 10.06 -4.05
CA THR A 59 -45.67 10.20 -3.11
C THR A 59 -45.20 10.19 -1.65
N ASN A 60 -44.07 9.50 -1.36
CA ASN A 60 -43.50 9.50 -0.01
C ASN A 60 -42.00 9.14 -0.09
N VAL A 61 -41.20 9.78 0.76
CA VAL A 61 -39.80 9.42 0.98
C VAL A 61 -39.55 9.37 2.49
N ARG A 62 -39.28 8.19 3.01
CA ARG A 62 -39.17 7.94 4.45
C ARG A 62 -37.86 7.24 4.80
N ALA A 63 -37.13 7.80 5.77
CA ALA A 63 -35.97 7.15 6.37
C ALA A 63 -36.36 6.14 7.46
N SER A 64 -35.48 5.16 7.68
CA SER A 64 -35.67 4.13 8.72
C SER A 64 -35.52 4.64 10.16
N CYS A 65 -35.03 5.85 10.37
CA CYS A 65 -34.89 6.47 11.70
C CYS A 65 -35.00 8.00 11.62
N GLY A 66 -35.28 8.66 12.77
CA GLY A 66 -35.31 10.11 12.88
C GLY A 66 -33.94 10.81 12.78
N CYS A 67 -32.87 10.03 12.71
CA CYS A 67 -31.51 10.54 12.51
C CYS A 67 -31.18 10.88 11.05
N THR A 68 -32.05 10.48 10.13
CA THR A 68 -31.92 10.70 8.69
C THR A 68 -33.17 11.44 8.21
N THR A 69 -32.97 12.59 7.59
CA THR A 69 -34.05 13.43 7.11
C THR A 69 -33.96 13.56 5.59
N PRO A 70 -34.90 12.96 4.83
CA PRO A 70 -34.96 13.14 3.40
C PRO A 70 -35.76 14.37 3.05
N ASP A 71 -35.31 15.08 2.03
CA ASP A 71 -36.08 16.09 1.28
C ASP A 71 -35.96 15.80 -0.22
N TRP A 72 -36.98 16.04 -1.00
CA TRP A 72 -37.03 15.58 -2.39
C TRP A 72 -37.85 16.52 -3.30
N THR A 73 -37.65 16.35 -4.60
CA THR A 73 -38.45 17.00 -5.64
C THR A 73 -39.92 16.67 -5.47
N LYS A 74 -40.75 17.69 -5.14
CA LYS A 74 -42.20 17.55 -4.85
C LYS A 74 -43.08 17.67 -6.09
N SER A 75 -42.59 18.40 -7.10
CA SER A 75 -43.27 18.54 -8.38
C SER A 75 -43.16 17.27 -9.21
N PRO A 76 -44.16 16.96 -10.08
CA PRO A 76 -44.03 15.92 -11.05
C PRO A 76 -42.77 16.11 -11.93
N VAL A 77 -42.05 15.04 -12.17
CA VAL A 77 -40.86 14.99 -13.03
C VAL A 77 -41.30 14.49 -14.41
N GLU A 78 -41.22 15.34 -15.41
CA GLU A 78 -41.61 15.00 -16.77
C GLU A 78 -40.77 13.89 -17.39
N PRO A 79 -41.27 13.17 -18.42
CA PRO A 79 -40.51 12.19 -19.17
C PRO A 79 -39.18 12.73 -19.63
N GLY A 80 -38.07 11.98 -19.30
CA GLY A 80 -36.70 12.35 -19.63
C GLY A 80 -36.05 13.37 -18.67
N ALA A 81 -36.81 14.00 -17.79
CA ALA A 81 -36.31 14.95 -16.79
C ALA A 81 -35.73 14.24 -15.56
N THR A 82 -34.94 14.99 -14.77
CA THR A 82 -34.30 14.52 -13.53
C THR A 82 -34.93 15.15 -12.29
N GLY A 83 -34.91 14.42 -11.20
CA GLY A 83 -35.25 14.90 -9.86
C GLY A 83 -34.17 14.48 -8.86
N VAL A 84 -34.28 15.02 -7.64
CA VAL A 84 -33.31 14.79 -6.59
C VAL A 84 -33.97 14.38 -5.27
N ILE A 85 -33.25 13.58 -4.48
CA ILE A 85 -33.54 13.26 -3.09
C ILE A 85 -32.34 13.64 -2.26
N ASN A 86 -32.42 14.68 -1.44
CA ASN A 86 -31.40 15.10 -0.51
C ASN A 86 -31.55 14.27 0.79
N VAL A 87 -30.57 13.49 1.14
CA VAL A 87 -30.59 12.67 2.35
C VAL A 87 -29.57 13.21 3.34
N THR A 88 -30.05 13.81 4.42
CA THR A 88 -29.22 14.39 5.48
C THR A 88 -29.18 13.47 6.68
N TYR A 89 -27.97 13.08 7.10
CA TYR A 89 -27.71 12.29 8.30
C TYR A 89 -27.14 13.16 9.42
N ASN A 90 -27.66 13.01 10.63
CA ASN A 90 -27.15 13.66 11.83
C ASN A 90 -26.32 12.69 12.67
N PRO A 91 -24.95 12.85 12.75
CA PRO A 91 -24.08 11.97 13.50
C PRO A 91 -24.08 12.22 15.01
N SER A 92 -24.63 13.35 15.48
CA SER A 92 -24.56 13.76 16.90
C SER A 92 -25.17 12.72 17.84
N GLY A 93 -24.43 12.28 18.85
CA GLY A 93 -24.83 11.25 19.81
C GLY A 93 -24.93 9.83 19.23
N ARG A 94 -24.25 9.55 18.08
CA ARG A 94 -24.35 8.28 17.36
C ARG A 94 -23.01 7.72 16.89
N PRO A 95 -22.05 7.54 17.81
CA PRO A 95 -20.74 7.02 17.43
C PRO A 95 -20.82 5.58 16.89
N GLY A 96 -19.85 5.23 16.05
CA GLY A 96 -19.73 3.89 15.45
C GLY A 96 -20.38 3.78 14.07
N LYS A 97 -20.40 2.57 13.53
CA LYS A 97 -20.89 2.26 12.18
C LYS A 97 -22.41 2.43 12.07
N PHE A 98 -22.84 3.01 10.96
CA PHE A 98 -24.27 3.11 10.64
C PHE A 98 -24.55 2.61 9.22
N ASN A 99 -25.76 2.10 9.07
CA ASN A 99 -26.39 1.81 7.78
C ASN A 99 -27.86 2.17 7.89
N LYS A 100 -28.35 3.06 7.03
CA LYS A 100 -29.73 3.57 7.05
C LYS A 100 -30.37 3.36 5.70
N THR A 101 -31.64 3.02 5.72
CA THR A 101 -32.47 2.80 4.54
C THR A 101 -33.44 3.95 4.36
N ILE A 102 -33.56 4.45 3.14
CA ILE A 102 -34.56 5.43 2.71
C ILE A 102 -35.49 4.71 1.73
N THR A 103 -36.77 4.62 2.10
CA THR A 103 -37.81 4.06 1.24
C THR A 103 -38.45 5.17 0.43
N VAL A 104 -38.36 5.06 -0.88
CA VAL A 104 -38.96 6.00 -1.86
C VAL A 104 -40.20 5.32 -2.42
N THR A 105 -41.34 6.01 -2.35
CA THR A 105 -42.62 5.56 -2.94
C THR A 105 -43.06 6.55 -4.02
N SER A 106 -43.47 6.03 -5.17
CA SER A 106 -43.86 6.83 -6.34
C SER A 106 -45.03 6.18 -7.09
N ASN A 107 -45.51 6.86 -8.13
CA ASN A 107 -46.47 6.35 -9.10
C ASN A 107 -45.80 5.55 -10.25
N ALA A 108 -44.53 5.22 -10.13
CA ALA A 108 -43.83 4.44 -11.14
C ALA A 108 -44.32 2.99 -11.20
N LYS A 109 -44.03 2.31 -12.31
CA LYS A 109 -44.32 0.86 -12.52
C LYS A 109 -43.83 0.00 -11.37
N GLU A 110 -42.60 0.29 -10.86
CA GLU A 110 -42.09 -0.24 -9.61
C GLU A 110 -42.28 0.84 -8.53
N PRO A 111 -43.33 0.77 -7.71
CA PRO A 111 -43.74 1.89 -6.87
C PRO A 111 -42.83 2.13 -5.67
N THR A 112 -41.89 1.20 -5.37
CA THR A 112 -41.02 1.31 -4.19
C THR A 112 -39.58 1.03 -4.50
N VAL A 113 -38.69 2.00 -4.25
CA VAL A 113 -37.24 1.86 -4.34
C VAL A 113 -36.63 2.10 -2.97
N ARG A 114 -35.52 1.40 -2.65
CA ARG A 114 -34.77 1.61 -1.42
C ARG A 114 -33.39 2.17 -1.73
N LEU A 115 -33.07 3.28 -1.08
CA LEU A 115 -31.74 3.87 -1.08
C LEU A 115 -31.06 3.58 0.26
N TYR A 116 -29.72 3.52 0.26
CA TYR A 116 -28.94 3.18 1.43
C TYR A 116 -27.85 4.23 1.62
N ILE A 117 -27.65 4.64 2.86
CA ILE A 117 -26.47 5.40 3.27
C ILE A 117 -25.74 4.63 4.38
N SER A 118 -24.42 4.64 4.33
CA SER A 118 -23.54 4.02 5.33
C SER A 118 -22.42 4.96 5.73
N GLY A 119 -21.67 4.55 6.76
CA GLY A 119 -20.49 5.24 7.24
C GLY A 119 -20.15 4.86 8.68
N GLU A 120 -19.15 5.53 9.23
CA GLU A 120 -18.70 5.37 10.61
C GLU A 120 -18.56 6.73 11.28
N VAL A 121 -19.27 6.94 12.39
CA VAL A 121 -19.19 8.17 13.19
C VAL A 121 -18.05 8.04 14.21
N ILE A 122 -17.05 8.89 14.08
CA ILE A 122 -15.97 9.03 15.05
C ILE A 122 -16.47 9.94 16.21
N PRO A 123 -16.43 9.48 17.46
CA PRO A 123 -16.95 10.25 18.60
C PRO A 123 -16.25 11.60 18.73
N LYS A 124 -16.99 12.65 19.07
CA LYS A 124 -16.45 13.99 19.38
C LYS A 124 -15.40 13.97 20.52
N THR A 125 -15.54 13.01 21.42
CA THR A 125 -14.61 12.79 22.55
C THR A 125 -13.47 11.86 22.21
N ALA A 126 -13.46 11.22 21.03
CA ALA A 126 -12.38 10.36 20.59
C ALA A 126 -11.11 11.19 20.40
N LYS A 127 -10.04 10.77 21.05
CA LYS A 127 -8.72 11.34 20.80
C LYS A 127 -8.26 10.89 19.40
N ALA A 128 -7.57 11.78 18.67
CA ALA A 128 -6.98 11.41 17.37
C ALA A 128 -6.09 10.17 17.48
N ALA A 129 -5.45 9.99 18.63
CA ALA A 129 -4.65 8.83 18.98
C ALA A 129 -5.45 7.51 19.01
N ASP A 130 -6.77 7.55 19.26
CA ASP A 130 -7.58 6.33 19.33
C ASP A 130 -7.79 5.67 17.96
N LYS A 131 -7.56 6.45 16.89
CA LYS A 131 -7.54 5.96 15.52
C LYS A 131 -6.39 4.97 15.26
N TYR A 132 -5.30 5.05 16.01
CA TYR A 132 -4.08 4.29 15.79
C TYR A 132 -3.86 3.25 16.88
N SER A 133 -3.64 2.00 16.47
CA SER A 133 -3.50 0.86 17.40
C SER A 133 -2.11 0.74 18.02
N ILE A 134 -1.08 1.33 17.39
CA ILE A 134 0.30 1.23 17.88
C ILE A 134 0.58 2.36 18.84
N LYS A 135 1.03 2.03 20.04
CA LYS A 135 1.31 3.02 21.09
C LYS A 135 2.79 2.97 21.51
N MET A 136 3.38 4.15 21.64
CA MET A 136 4.69 4.39 22.24
C MET A 136 4.50 5.43 23.35
N GLY A 137 4.13 4.98 24.55
CA GLY A 137 3.61 5.88 25.59
C GLY A 137 2.34 6.60 25.13
N ASN A 138 2.35 7.93 25.16
CA ASN A 138 1.25 8.76 24.68
C ASN A 138 1.26 9.01 23.16
N LEU A 139 2.31 8.64 22.44
CA LEU A 139 2.37 8.70 20.98
C LEU A 139 1.67 7.50 20.37
N ALA A 140 0.71 7.75 19.50
CA ALA A 140 0.00 6.72 18.73
C ALA A 140 0.39 6.79 17.25
N LEU A 141 0.62 5.64 16.60
CA LEU A 141 1.12 5.52 15.22
C LEU A 141 0.17 4.69 14.38
N SER A 142 0.05 5.06 13.10
CA SER A 142 -0.69 4.28 12.09
C SER A 142 0.01 2.95 11.79
N GLN A 143 1.33 2.93 11.80
CA GLN A 143 2.16 1.75 11.57
C GLN A 143 3.56 1.95 12.16
N LYS A 144 4.34 0.87 12.35
CA LYS A 144 5.73 0.90 12.83
C LYS A 144 6.72 0.22 11.90
N SER A 145 6.32 -0.05 10.66
CA SER A 145 7.18 -0.65 9.64
C SER A 145 6.83 -0.07 8.28
N LEU A 146 7.84 0.34 7.54
CA LEU A 146 7.74 0.82 6.17
C LEU A 146 8.48 -0.14 5.25
N ASN A 147 7.81 -0.61 4.21
CA ASN A 147 8.42 -1.43 3.18
C ASN A 147 8.40 -0.68 1.84
N PHE A 148 9.55 -0.20 1.45
CA PHE A 148 9.75 0.52 0.19
C PHE A 148 9.77 -0.41 -1.04
N GLY A 149 9.89 -1.73 -0.83
CA GLY A 149 10.08 -2.68 -1.92
C GLY A 149 11.36 -2.40 -2.70
N ASP A 150 11.37 -2.70 -4.00
CA ASP A 150 12.50 -2.42 -4.86
C ASP A 150 12.61 -0.92 -5.17
N ILE A 151 13.83 -0.40 -4.98
CA ILE A 151 14.23 0.94 -5.39
C ILE A 151 15.29 0.77 -6.48
N LYS A 152 14.90 1.11 -7.70
CA LYS A 152 15.76 0.99 -8.88
C LYS A 152 16.79 2.09 -8.88
N LYS A 153 18.07 1.74 -9.02
CA LYS A 153 19.19 2.66 -9.12
C LYS A 153 19.82 2.50 -10.50
N SER A 154 19.85 3.58 -11.27
CA SER A 154 20.49 3.60 -12.58
C SER A 154 22.01 3.45 -12.47
N ALA A 155 22.66 2.96 -13.54
CA ALA A 155 24.11 2.78 -13.57
C ALA A 155 24.89 4.11 -13.43
N ASP A 156 24.31 5.23 -13.88
CA ASP A 156 24.83 6.58 -13.73
C ASP A 156 24.61 7.17 -12.32
N GLY A 157 23.91 6.43 -11.45
CA GLY A 157 23.60 6.83 -10.07
C GLY A 157 22.35 7.67 -9.93
N THR A 158 21.70 8.08 -11.02
CA THR A 158 20.45 8.86 -10.94
C THR A 158 19.27 7.98 -10.50
N THR A 159 18.51 8.44 -9.52
CA THR A 159 17.32 7.74 -9.04
C THR A 159 16.47 8.73 -8.24
N ALA A 160 15.17 8.80 -8.54
CA ALA A 160 14.26 9.57 -7.72
C ALA A 160 14.14 8.95 -6.31
N PRO A 161 14.17 9.73 -5.24
CA PRO A 161 13.90 9.25 -3.89
C PRO A 161 12.51 8.64 -3.81
N LYS A 162 12.37 7.56 -3.07
CA LYS A 162 11.06 7.00 -2.74
C LYS A 162 10.65 7.45 -1.35
N THR A 163 9.40 7.88 -1.21
CA THR A 163 8.87 8.46 0.02
C THR A 163 7.71 7.61 0.53
N LEU A 164 7.70 7.33 1.82
CA LEU A 164 6.56 6.79 2.56
C LEU A 164 6.39 7.56 3.87
N ASP A 165 5.18 7.52 4.42
CA ASP A 165 4.84 8.22 5.65
C ASP A 165 4.17 7.33 6.69
N ILE A 166 4.19 7.81 7.93
CA ILE A 166 3.50 7.25 9.09
C ILE A 166 2.78 8.38 9.79
N ASP A 167 1.47 8.31 9.89
CA ASP A 167 0.73 9.24 10.73
C ASP A 167 1.00 8.94 12.20
N TYR A 168 1.11 10.00 13.00
CA TYR A 168 1.14 9.90 14.44
C TYR A 168 0.21 10.92 15.10
N ALA A 169 -0.23 10.64 16.32
CA ALA A 169 -1.05 11.55 17.12
C ALA A 169 -0.55 11.60 18.57
N ASN A 170 -0.63 12.79 19.16
CA ASN A 170 -0.45 12.97 20.60
C ASN A 170 -1.73 12.59 21.35
N GLY A 171 -1.73 11.44 22.03
CA GLY A 171 -2.83 10.97 22.88
C GLY A 171 -2.75 11.46 24.33
N GLY A 172 -1.69 12.19 24.69
CA GLY A 172 -1.51 12.80 26.02
C GLY A 172 -2.33 14.07 26.22
N ASP A 173 -2.18 14.66 27.41
CA ASP A 173 -2.88 15.88 27.83
C ASP A 173 -1.96 17.10 27.83
N LYS A 174 -0.70 16.95 27.41
CA LYS A 174 0.32 18.00 27.31
C LYS A 174 0.97 17.96 25.94
N ASP A 175 1.62 19.07 25.58
CA ASP A 175 2.47 19.14 24.40
C ASP A 175 3.54 18.04 24.47
N MET A 176 3.81 17.42 23.35
CA MET A 176 4.77 16.33 23.20
C MET A 176 5.79 16.69 22.13
N THR A 177 7.08 16.58 22.44
CA THR A 177 8.11 16.69 21.44
C THR A 177 8.40 15.34 20.80
N VAL A 178 8.56 15.33 19.47
CA VAL A 178 8.80 14.09 18.70
C VAL A 178 9.96 14.30 17.76
N ALA A 179 10.92 13.37 17.77
CA ALA A 179 12.04 13.36 16.82
C ALA A 179 12.34 11.94 16.35
N LEU A 180 13.03 11.83 15.22
CA LEU A 180 13.51 10.56 14.67
C LEU A 180 15.03 10.58 14.62
N LYS A 181 15.64 9.48 15.01
CA LYS A 181 17.08 9.24 14.93
C LYS A 181 17.34 7.93 14.21
N LEU A 182 18.15 7.99 13.16
CA LEU A 182 18.58 6.78 12.45
C LEU A 182 19.51 5.96 13.35
N VAL A 183 19.25 4.65 13.44
CA VAL A 183 20.10 3.70 14.15
C VAL A 183 21.07 3.07 13.16
N GLY A 184 22.34 3.47 13.22
CA GLY A 184 23.38 3.01 12.28
C GLY A 184 23.93 4.14 11.41
N THR A 185 24.49 3.77 10.26
CA THR A 185 25.21 4.68 9.35
C THR A 185 24.53 4.83 7.97
N ASP A 186 23.27 4.46 7.86
CA ASP A 186 22.54 4.43 6.58
C ASP A 186 22.05 5.85 6.19
N GLU A 187 22.98 6.78 5.95
CA GLU A 187 22.72 8.20 5.66
C GLU A 187 21.84 8.47 4.44
N PHE A 188 21.48 7.44 3.69
CA PHE A 188 20.55 7.52 2.56
C PHE A 188 19.07 7.39 2.98
N ILE A 189 18.80 7.10 4.25
CA ILE A 189 17.47 7.13 4.85
C ILE A 189 17.31 8.50 5.53
N LEU A 190 16.41 9.31 5.02
CA LEU A 190 16.22 10.70 5.41
C LEU A 190 14.86 10.86 6.09
N PRO A 191 14.79 10.75 7.43
CA PRO A 191 13.57 11.00 8.17
C PRO A 191 13.28 12.48 8.31
N HIS A 192 12.00 12.85 8.23
CA HIS A 192 11.48 14.18 8.51
C HIS A 192 10.24 14.09 9.39
N VAL A 193 10.10 15.00 10.35
CA VAL A 193 8.96 15.12 11.25
C VAL A 193 8.19 16.38 10.89
N THR A 194 6.93 16.26 10.46
CA THR A 194 6.14 17.44 10.03
C THR A 194 5.70 18.31 11.19
N LEU A 195 5.52 17.73 12.38
CA LEU A 195 5.07 18.42 13.58
C LEU A 195 5.97 18.03 14.79
N PRO A 196 7.17 18.62 14.93
CA PRO A 196 8.12 18.25 15.99
C PRO A 196 7.61 18.50 17.41
N VAL A 197 6.61 19.38 17.58
CA VAL A 197 5.88 19.62 18.83
C VAL A 197 4.40 19.44 18.53
N ALA A 198 3.82 18.36 19.00
CA ALA A 198 2.39 18.05 18.84
C ALA A 198 1.63 18.39 20.12
N LYS A 199 0.63 19.27 20.04
CA LYS A 199 -0.30 19.55 21.14
C LYS A 199 -1.21 18.34 21.41
N PRO A 200 -1.90 18.31 22.56
CA PRO A 200 -2.89 17.27 22.81
C PRO A 200 -3.86 17.11 21.65
N ASN A 201 -4.02 15.87 21.19
CA ASN A 201 -4.91 15.47 20.10
C ASN A 201 -4.52 15.94 18.68
N GLU A 202 -3.33 16.55 18.50
CA GLU A 202 -2.81 16.88 17.17
C GLU A 202 -2.22 15.66 16.48
N VAL A 203 -2.31 15.68 15.14
CA VAL A 203 -1.81 14.65 14.23
C VAL A 203 -0.67 15.22 13.40
N GLY A 204 0.44 14.53 13.35
CA GLY A 204 1.58 14.82 12.49
C GLY A 204 1.97 13.60 11.66
N GLN A 205 3.01 13.73 10.87
CA GLN A 205 3.56 12.67 10.03
C GLN A 205 5.07 12.52 10.21
N PHE A 206 5.53 11.29 10.20
CA PHE A 206 6.90 10.93 9.92
C PHE A 206 7.02 10.65 8.43
N ILE A 207 7.73 11.48 7.71
CA ILE A 207 8.00 11.31 6.29
C ILE A 207 9.40 10.73 6.15
N ILE A 208 9.53 9.55 5.57
CA ILE A 208 10.78 8.85 5.37
C ILE A 208 11.09 8.78 3.88
N ASN A 209 12.21 9.38 3.49
CA ASN A 209 12.74 9.34 2.14
C ASN A 209 13.90 8.36 2.09
N VAL A 210 13.90 7.45 1.12
CA VAL A 210 15.04 6.58 0.82
C VAL A 210 15.60 6.97 -0.54
N SER A 211 16.85 7.45 -0.54
CA SER A 211 17.55 7.92 -1.74
C SER A 211 18.65 6.95 -2.12
N ALA A 212 18.41 6.09 -3.10
CA ALA A 212 19.39 5.09 -3.54
C ALA A 212 20.66 5.69 -4.16
N GLU A 213 20.60 6.89 -4.71
CA GLU A 213 21.77 7.61 -5.24
C GLU A 213 22.79 8.01 -4.17
N ARG A 214 22.33 8.19 -2.92
CA ARG A 214 23.18 8.58 -1.77
C ARG A 214 23.89 7.40 -1.11
N THR A 215 23.75 6.19 -1.64
CA THR A 215 24.36 4.99 -1.06
C THR A 215 25.11 4.16 -2.09
N ASN A 216 26.14 3.48 -1.63
CA ASN A 216 26.82 2.40 -2.38
C ASN A 216 26.34 1.01 -1.96
N VAL A 217 25.33 0.95 -1.09
CA VAL A 217 24.74 -0.33 -0.64
C VAL A 217 23.78 -0.84 -1.71
N TRP A 218 23.85 -2.12 -2.00
CA TRP A 218 22.99 -2.84 -2.93
C TRP A 218 22.27 -3.99 -2.22
N GLY A 219 21.10 -4.35 -2.71
CA GLY A 219 20.30 -5.43 -2.15
C GLY A 219 19.43 -5.00 -0.96
N PRO A 220 19.01 -5.95 -0.13
CA PRO A 220 18.11 -5.69 0.97
C PRO A 220 18.72 -4.79 2.04
N ILE A 221 17.89 -3.86 2.49
CA ILE A 221 18.12 -2.93 3.58
C ILE A 221 17.11 -3.26 4.67
N ASP A 222 17.56 -3.31 5.90
CA ASP A 222 16.75 -3.46 7.10
C ASP A 222 17.34 -2.53 8.16
N ALA A 223 16.72 -1.38 8.36
CA ALA A 223 17.21 -0.32 9.23
C ALA A 223 16.12 0.10 10.22
N ASP A 224 16.53 0.65 11.34
CA ASP A 224 15.65 1.16 12.37
C ASP A 224 15.77 2.67 12.53
N LEU A 225 14.64 3.33 12.69
CA LEU A 225 14.52 4.69 13.19
C LEU A 225 14.06 4.65 14.64
N LEU A 226 14.83 5.23 15.54
CA LEU A 226 14.45 5.41 16.93
C LEU A 226 13.52 6.62 17.04
N VAL A 227 12.36 6.43 17.64
CA VAL A 227 11.41 7.51 17.94
C VAL A 227 11.76 8.08 19.31
N ILE A 228 12.14 9.37 19.36
CA ILE A 228 12.48 10.10 20.56
C ILE A 228 11.25 10.90 20.98
N ILE A 229 10.76 10.66 22.19
CA ILE A 229 9.58 11.32 22.74
C ILE A 229 10.02 12.13 23.98
N ASP A 230 9.72 13.42 24.01
CA ASP A 230 10.08 14.35 25.10
C ASP A 230 11.57 14.29 25.45
N GLY A 231 12.41 14.18 24.40
CA GLY A 231 13.86 14.07 24.53
C GLY A 231 14.37 12.74 25.09
N LYS A 232 13.48 11.77 25.34
CA LYS A 232 13.87 10.46 25.88
C LYS A 232 14.00 9.41 24.78
N GLU A 233 15.15 8.71 24.78
CA GLU A 233 15.42 7.58 23.91
C GLU A 233 14.96 6.29 24.61
N ASP A 234 14.01 5.57 24.03
CA ASP A 234 13.64 4.22 24.41
C ASP A 234 13.92 3.27 23.23
N LYS A 235 14.79 2.28 23.45
CA LYS A 235 15.16 1.31 22.41
C LYS A 235 13.99 0.46 21.90
N ALA A 236 12.88 0.40 22.64
CA ALA A 236 11.66 -0.27 22.21
C ALA A 236 10.85 0.57 21.20
N ASN A 237 11.04 1.88 21.19
CA ASN A 237 10.33 2.81 20.31
C ASN A 237 11.00 2.90 18.95
N ARG A 238 10.81 1.89 18.12
CA ARG A 238 11.44 1.80 16.79
C ARG A 238 10.42 1.73 15.68
N ILE A 239 10.77 2.35 14.56
CA ILE A 239 10.15 2.20 13.25
C ILE A 239 11.14 1.45 12.37
N ASN A 240 10.73 0.31 11.84
CA ASN A 240 11.54 -0.47 10.94
C ASN A 240 11.36 -0.01 9.49
N VAL A 241 12.46 0.18 8.78
CA VAL A 241 12.50 0.60 7.37
C VAL A 241 13.15 -0.49 6.54
N LYS A 242 12.38 -1.08 5.62
CA LYS A 242 12.84 -2.09 4.67
C LYS A 242 12.82 -1.54 3.26
N ALA A 243 13.88 -1.84 2.51
CA ALA A 243 14.01 -1.54 1.10
C ALA A 243 14.88 -2.60 0.43
N ASN A 244 14.87 -2.63 -0.91
CA ASN A 244 15.81 -3.45 -1.68
C ASN A 244 16.36 -2.58 -2.81
N ILE A 245 17.64 -2.24 -2.76
CA ILE A 245 18.30 -1.43 -3.79
C ILE A 245 18.72 -2.35 -4.93
N VAL A 246 18.10 -2.17 -6.08
CA VAL A 246 18.35 -2.98 -7.29
C VAL A 246 18.91 -2.13 -8.42
N GLU A 247 19.77 -2.70 -9.26
CA GLU A 247 20.23 -2.01 -10.46
C GLU A 247 19.11 -1.94 -11.51
N ASP A 248 18.96 -0.78 -12.15
CA ASP A 248 17.96 -0.59 -13.21
C ASP A 248 18.58 -0.94 -14.58
N PHE A 249 18.17 -2.05 -15.12
CA PHE A 249 18.58 -2.52 -16.44
C PHE A 249 17.58 -2.20 -17.55
N SER A 250 16.53 -1.42 -17.27
CA SER A 250 15.44 -1.15 -18.23
C SER A 250 15.92 -0.41 -19.48
N ASN A 251 16.92 0.45 -19.33
CA ASN A 251 17.43 1.32 -20.40
C ASN A 251 18.66 0.77 -21.13
N LEU A 252 19.01 -0.52 -20.95
CA LEU A 252 20.13 -1.10 -21.66
C LEU A 252 19.82 -1.21 -23.16
N THR A 253 20.73 -0.68 -24.01
CA THR A 253 20.67 -0.89 -25.44
C THR A 253 20.93 -2.35 -25.80
N GLU A 254 20.56 -2.77 -27.00
CA GLU A 254 20.84 -4.12 -27.50
C GLU A 254 22.34 -4.47 -27.45
N SER A 255 23.20 -3.53 -27.83
CA SER A 255 24.66 -3.69 -27.75
C SER A 255 25.12 -3.88 -26.31
N GLN A 256 24.58 -3.12 -25.34
CA GLN A 256 24.92 -3.27 -23.93
C GLN A 256 24.45 -4.61 -23.39
N ARG A 257 23.27 -5.10 -23.76
CA ARG A 257 22.78 -6.44 -23.38
C ARG A 257 23.66 -7.54 -23.96
N LYS A 258 23.99 -7.47 -25.25
CA LYS A 258 24.84 -8.46 -25.93
C LYS A 258 26.23 -8.58 -25.31
N ASN A 259 26.76 -7.46 -24.80
CA ASN A 259 28.09 -7.42 -24.17
C ASN A 259 28.02 -7.41 -22.64
N ALA A 260 26.85 -7.67 -22.05
CA ALA A 260 26.68 -7.65 -20.60
C ALA A 260 27.63 -8.61 -19.87
N PRO A 261 27.97 -8.33 -18.61
CA PRO A 261 28.63 -9.31 -17.78
C PRO A 261 27.69 -10.49 -17.48
N ILE A 262 28.25 -11.66 -17.35
CA ILE A 262 27.53 -12.89 -16.99
C ILE A 262 28.24 -13.54 -15.80
N CYS A 263 27.53 -13.64 -14.69
CA CYS A 263 28.05 -14.23 -13.46
C CYS A 263 27.85 -15.75 -13.46
N GLU A 264 28.96 -16.48 -13.61
CA GLU A 264 28.99 -17.94 -13.47
C GLU A 264 29.59 -18.33 -12.13
N ILE A 265 28.84 -19.05 -11.32
CA ILE A 265 29.21 -19.61 -10.04
C ILE A 265 28.42 -20.92 -9.83
N ALA A 266 29.02 -21.90 -9.18
CA ALA A 266 28.33 -23.15 -8.84
C ALA A 266 27.12 -22.88 -7.92
N GLU A 267 26.01 -23.56 -8.16
CA GLU A 267 24.82 -23.46 -7.32
C GLU A 267 25.00 -24.05 -5.91
N GLU A 268 25.93 -25.02 -5.80
CA GLU A 268 26.35 -25.63 -4.54
C GLU A 268 27.86 -25.61 -4.41
N ILE A 269 28.33 -25.25 -3.24
CA ILE A 269 29.73 -25.30 -2.82
C ILE A 269 29.84 -26.30 -1.66
N ASN A 270 30.51 -27.43 -1.88
CA ASN A 270 30.77 -28.42 -0.84
C ASN A 270 32.14 -28.17 -0.22
N LEU A 271 32.18 -27.89 1.08
CA LEU A 271 33.43 -27.67 1.83
C LEU A 271 33.99 -28.93 2.45
N GLY A 272 33.30 -30.09 2.31
CA GLY A 272 33.72 -31.38 2.86
C GLY A 272 33.46 -31.52 4.36
N SER A 273 34.20 -32.45 4.99
CA SER A 273 34.14 -32.69 6.44
C SER A 273 35.16 -31.84 7.19
N ILE A 274 34.73 -31.30 8.34
CA ILE A 274 35.51 -30.41 9.18
C ILE A 274 35.31 -30.84 10.63
N GLN A 275 36.40 -30.97 11.36
CA GLN A 275 36.38 -31.29 12.78
C GLN A 275 35.69 -30.20 13.60
N ALA A 276 34.89 -30.59 14.59
CA ALA A 276 34.26 -29.66 15.52
C ALA A 276 35.29 -28.72 16.18
N GLY A 277 34.91 -27.45 16.34
CA GLY A 277 35.78 -26.42 16.94
C GLY A 277 36.94 -25.96 16.06
N LYS A 278 37.01 -26.35 14.78
CA LYS A 278 38.03 -25.90 13.83
C LYS A 278 37.54 -24.81 12.90
N THR A 279 38.50 -24.10 12.31
CA THR A 279 38.24 -23.12 11.25
C THR A 279 38.78 -23.61 9.93
N LEU A 280 37.94 -23.60 8.89
CA LEU A 280 38.34 -23.85 7.51
C LEU A 280 38.50 -22.50 6.77
N LYS A 281 39.63 -22.35 6.05
CA LYS A 281 39.81 -21.30 5.06
C LYS A 281 40.01 -21.94 3.70
N SER A 282 39.12 -21.64 2.76
CA SER A 282 39.20 -22.10 1.36
C SER A 282 39.33 -20.90 0.41
N THR A 283 40.24 -20.99 -0.56
CA THR A 283 40.46 -19.95 -1.59
C THR A 283 40.39 -20.53 -3.01
N ASN A 284 40.02 -21.81 -3.15
CA ASN A 284 40.03 -22.53 -4.42
C ASN A 284 38.72 -22.42 -5.21
N LEU A 285 37.71 -21.82 -4.62
CA LEU A 285 36.42 -21.60 -5.23
C LEU A 285 36.49 -20.42 -6.17
N LYS A 286 35.87 -20.53 -7.33
CA LYS A 286 35.96 -19.51 -8.40
C LYS A 286 34.60 -18.97 -8.77
N LEU A 287 34.58 -17.66 -9.02
CA LEU A 287 33.49 -16.98 -9.71
C LEU A 287 34.06 -16.49 -11.05
N LYS A 288 33.38 -16.78 -12.15
CA LYS A 288 33.79 -16.41 -13.51
C LYS A 288 32.83 -15.38 -14.08
N ASN A 289 33.37 -14.42 -14.81
CA ASN A 289 32.61 -13.59 -15.73
C ASN A 289 32.75 -14.17 -17.14
N SER A 290 31.70 -14.80 -17.65
CA SER A 290 31.67 -15.34 -19.03
C SER A 290 31.16 -14.32 -20.05
N GLY A 291 30.68 -13.16 -19.62
CA GLY A 291 30.35 -12.04 -20.50
C GLY A 291 31.55 -11.21 -20.91
N ASN A 292 31.28 -10.18 -21.70
CA ASN A 292 32.33 -9.31 -22.29
C ASN A 292 32.68 -8.12 -21.40
N ASN A 293 31.66 -7.46 -20.83
CA ASN A 293 31.87 -6.30 -19.96
C ASN A 293 32.27 -6.70 -18.54
N PRO A 294 32.92 -5.81 -17.78
CA PRO A 294 33.31 -6.11 -16.40
C PRO A 294 32.12 -6.46 -15.51
N LEU A 295 32.18 -7.61 -14.85
CA LEU A 295 31.26 -8.02 -13.82
C LEU A 295 31.64 -7.34 -12.50
N GLN A 296 30.70 -6.63 -11.91
CA GLN A 296 30.86 -6.02 -10.59
C GLN A 296 30.11 -6.86 -9.55
N ILE A 297 30.82 -7.32 -8.53
CA ILE A 297 30.25 -7.98 -7.38
C ILE A 297 29.89 -6.87 -6.38
N ARG A 298 28.62 -6.47 -6.40
CA ARG A 298 28.09 -5.34 -5.63
C ARG A 298 28.03 -5.62 -4.13
N ARG A 299 27.56 -6.83 -3.77
CA ARG A 299 27.44 -7.25 -2.39
C ARG A 299 27.40 -8.77 -2.30
N ILE A 300 27.93 -9.30 -1.20
CA ILE A 300 27.77 -10.70 -0.81
C ILE A 300 27.02 -10.71 0.51
N LEU A 301 25.86 -11.37 0.53
CA LEU A 301 25.00 -11.45 1.69
C LEU A 301 25.11 -12.85 2.30
N ASN A 302 25.28 -12.87 3.60
CA ASN A 302 25.26 -14.07 4.42
C ASN A 302 24.65 -13.75 5.78
N SER A 303 23.73 -14.57 6.23
CA SER A 303 23.06 -14.41 7.52
C SER A 303 23.76 -15.13 8.68
N ASP A 304 24.69 -16.03 8.36
CA ASP A 304 25.39 -16.83 9.37
C ASP A 304 26.79 -16.27 9.67
N LYS A 305 27.02 -15.88 10.92
CA LYS A 305 28.30 -15.30 11.35
C LYS A 305 29.46 -16.33 11.31
N SER A 306 29.18 -17.62 11.40
CA SER A 306 30.17 -18.69 11.34
C SER A 306 30.74 -18.90 9.94
N LEU A 307 29.99 -18.53 8.88
CA LEU A 307 30.38 -18.65 7.48
C LEU A 307 30.60 -17.25 6.90
N GLN A 308 31.79 -16.88 6.54
CA GLN A 308 32.11 -15.62 5.89
C GLN A 308 32.61 -15.87 4.46
N VAL A 309 32.02 -15.20 3.49
CA VAL A 309 32.40 -15.29 2.09
C VAL A 309 32.73 -13.90 1.56
N SER A 310 33.89 -13.81 0.91
CA SER A 310 34.38 -12.61 0.23
C SER A 310 35.03 -12.95 -1.09
N THR A 311 35.39 -11.94 -1.88
CA THR A 311 36.09 -12.12 -3.15
C THR A 311 37.45 -11.41 -3.11
N LYS A 312 38.44 -11.96 -3.83
CA LYS A 312 39.74 -11.32 -3.99
C LYS A 312 39.63 -9.99 -4.79
N ALA A 313 38.69 -9.92 -5.72
CA ALA A 313 38.41 -8.72 -6.51
C ALA A 313 36.92 -8.52 -6.62
N SER A 314 36.44 -7.30 -6.41
CA SER A 314 35.03 -6.91 -6.59
C SER A 314 34.66 -6.69 -8.06
N THR A 315 35.65 -6.54 -8.95
CA THR A 315 35.43 -6.39 -10.40
C THR A 315 36.19 -7.46 -11.15
N VAL A 316 35.49 -8.20 -12.03
CA VAL A 316 36.05 -9.31 -12.83
C VAL A 316 35.91 -8.95 -14.30
N LYS A 317 37.03 -8.80 -15.00
CA LYS A 317 37.04 -8.50 -16.46
C LYS A 317 36.38 -9.63 -17.26
N GLY A 318 35.86 -9.30 -18.44
CA GLY A 318 35.24 -10.29 -19.34
C GLY A 318 36.14 -11.49 -19.60
N GLY A 319 35.58 -12.67 -19.58
CA GLY A 319 36.27 -13.96 -19.72
C GLY A 319 37.20 -14.34 -18.58
N LYS A 320 37.31 -13.55 -17.51
CA LYS A 320 38.22 -13.80 -16.37
C LYS A 320 37.46 -14.36 -15.16
N THR A 321 38.28 -14.83 -14.20
CA THR A 321 37.82 -15.44 -12.93
C THR A 321 38.37 -14.67 -11.73
N THR A 322 37.64 -14.65 -10.63
CA THR A 322 38.15 -14.28 -9.30
C THR A 322 38.00 -15.43 -8.33
N ASN A 323 38.85 -15.49 -7.31
CA ASN A 323 38.71 -16.50 -6.26
C ASN A 323 37.78 -15.99 -5.17
N LEU A 324 36.93 -16.88 -4.67
CA LEU A 324 36.19 -16.69 -3.43
C LEU A 324 37.10 -17.07 -2.25
N ILE A 325 36.97 -16.32 -1.19
CA ILE A 325 37.58 -16.58 0.10
C ILE A 325 36.47 -16.98 1.04
N VAL A 326 36.46 -18.24 1.47
CA VAL A 326 35.49 -18.81 2.40
C VAL A 326 36.17 -19.07 3.72
N ASN A 327 35.67 -18.44 4.78
CA ASN A 327 36.09 -18.74 6.15
C ASN A 327 34.89 -19.33 6.88
N LEU A 328 35.04 -20.53 7.42
CA LEU A 328 34.02 -21.23 8.18
C LEU A 328 34.57 -21.57 9.55
N ALA A 329 33.90 -21.16 10.63
CA ALA A 329 34.21 -21.55 12.00
C ALA A 329 33.15 -22.57 12.47
N THR A 330 33.58 -23.72 12.97
CA THR A 330 32.69 -24.79 13.47
C THR A 330 32.59 -24.78 15.00
N GLU A 331 33.05 -23.72 15.67
CA GLU A 331 32.95 -23.59 17.14
C GLU A 331 31.49 -23.58 17.57
N GLY A 332 31.13 -24.42 18.53
CA GLY A 332 29.77 -24.57 19.04
C GLY A 332 28.79 -25.27 18.10
N MET A 333 29.27 -25.89 17.03
CA MET A 333 28.44 -26.74 16.15
C MET A 333 28.54 -28.21 16.58
N ASP A 334 27.38 -28.86 16.61
CA ASP A 334 27.28 -30.31 16.82
C ASP A 334 27.72 -31.09 15.56
N ALA A 335 28.04 -32.37 15.70
CA ALA A 335 28.30 -33.24 14.56
C ALA A 335 27.04 -33.35 13.69
N GLY A 336 27.21 -33.18 12.37
CA GLY A 336 26.09 -33.22 11.43
C GLY A 336 26.37 -32.49 10.13
N ARG A 337 25.37 -32.57 9.20
CA ARG A 337 25.42 -31.88 7.92
C ARG A 337 24.77 -30.50 8.03
N TYR A 338 25.45 -29.51 7.50
CA TYR A 338 25.00 -28.12 7.49
C TYR A 338 24.85 -27.58 6.06
N SER A 339 23.93 -26.66 5.87
CA SER A 339 23.75 -25.90 4.62
C SER A 339 23.41 -24.46 4.94
N ARG A 340 24.04 -23.52 4.22
CA ARG A 340 23.74 -22.08 4.31
C ARG A 340 23.69 -21.47 2.92
N GLN A 341 22.78 -20.58 2.70
CA GLN A 341 22.65 -19.87 1.44
C GLN A 341 23.44 -18.55 1.48
N ILE A 342 24.27 -18.34 0.48
CA ILE A 342 24.97 -17.09 0.20
C ILE A 342 24.31 -16.44 -1.01
N THR A 343 24.13 -15.13 -0.96
CA THR A 343 23.57 -14.38 -2.08
C THR A 343 24.60 -13.40 -2.60
N PHE A 344 24.92 -13.48 -3.89
CA PHE A 344 25.75 -12.53 -4.61
C PHE A 344 24.85 -11.56 -5.36
N ILE A 345 25.06 -10.26 -5.16
CA ILE A 345 24.42 -9.19 -5.91
C ILE A 345 25.44 -8.65 -6.89
N THR A 346 25.11 -8.64 -8.17
CA THR A 346 26.02 -8.29 -9.27
C THR A 346 25.32 -7.35 -10.27
N ASN A 347 26.07 -6.83 -11.24
CA ASN A 347 25.55 -6.12 -12.39
C ASN A 347 25.27 -7.01 -13.62
N ASP A 348 25.09 -8.31 -13.44
CA ASP A 348 24.58 -9.21 -14.47
C ASP A 348 23.10 -8.93 -14.69
N PRO A 349 22.67 -8.39 -15.86
CA PRO A 349 21.28 -7.93 -16.05
C PRO A 349 20.27 -9.08 -16.13
N ASP A 350 20.71 -10.26 -16.54
CA ASP A 350 19.82 -11.42 -16.67
C ASP A 350 19.72 -12.21 -15.36
N ASN A 351 20.71 -12.04 -14.47
CA ASN A 351 20.73 -12.76 -13.20
C ASN A 351 21.53 -11.99 -12.13
N SER A 352 21.08 -10.79 -11.80
CA SER A 352 21.76 -9.89 -10.86
C SER A 352 21.84 -10.42 -9.43
N VAL A 353 21.03 -11.43 -9.08
CA VAL A 353 20.97 -12.06 -7.75
C VAL A 353 21.23 -13.55 -7.89
N LYS A 354 22.44 -13.97 -7.57
CA LYS A 354 22.84 -15.38 -7.55
C LYS A 354 22.79 -15.94 -6.13
N ARG A 355 22.06 -17.04 -5.94
CA ARG A 355 21.99 -17.77 -4.69
C ARG A 355 22.81 -19.05 -4.80
N VAL A 356 23.68 -19.26 -3.82
CA VAL A 356 24.62 -20.40 -3.78
C VAL A 356 24.47 -21.09 -2.43
N ASN A 357 24.26 -22.39 -2.43
CA ASN A 357 24.23 -23.19 -1.22
C ASN A 357 25.65 -23.61 -0.86
N VAL A 358 26.09 -23.32 0.35
CA VAL A 358 27.36 -23.80 0.90
C VAL A 358 27.04 -24.91 1.89
N VAL A 359 27.57 -26.11 1.63
CA VAL A 359 27.29 -27.29 2.44
C VAL A 359 28.61 -27.85 3.05
N TRP A 360 28.51 -28.37 4.27
CA TRP A 360 29.63 -29.03 4.95
C TRP A 360 29.13 -30.05 5.98
N THR A 361 30.02 -30.89 6.45
CA THR A 361 29.75 -31.83 7.55
C THR A 361 30.68 -31.51 8.72
N VAL A 362 30.16 -31.46 9.93
CA VAL A 362 30.98 -31.38 11.17
C VAL A 362 31.11 -32.77 11.75
N GLU A 363 32.37 -33.17 12.06
CA GLU A 363 32.74 -34.45 12.63
C GLU A 363 33.34 -34.30 14.03
#